data_4786b85139961d907e6e3bef65eac406
#
_entry.id   4786b85139961d907e6e3bef65eac406
#
_cell.length_a   1.000
_cell.length_b   1.000
_cell.length_c   1.000
_cell.angle_alpha   90.00
_cell.angle_beta   90.00
_cell.angle_gamma   90.00
#
_symmetry.space_group_name_H-M   'P 1'
#
loop_
_entity.id
_entity.type
_entity.pdbx_description
1 polymer ?
#
loop_
_entity_poly.entity_id
_entity_poly.type
_entity_poly.pdbx_seq_one_letter_code
_entity_poly.pdbx_strand_id
1 'polypeptide(L)'
;MPQVFKIGSYWVYFWANENEPLEPIHVHVAQGAPSANATKIWITRAGKCYLSNNNSQIPPRILRNIMAIIEARSAEVVAKWTSFFGEA
;
A
#
# COMPACT_ATOMS: atom_id res chain seq x y z
N MET A 1 -5.74 -3.69 12.19
CA MET A 1 -5.06 -3.12 11.03
C MET A 1 -5.58 -3.74 9.75
N PRO A 2 -6.13 -2.94 8.86
CA PRO A 2 -6.73 -3.51 7.66
C PRO A 2 -5.70 -3.98 6.65
N GLN A 3 -5.84 -5.23 6.27
CA GLN A 3 -5.04 -5.82 5.21
C GLN A 3 -5.77 -5.67 3.90
N VAL A 4 -5.04 -5.32 2.84
CA VAL A 4 -5.61 -5.27 1.50
C VAL A 4 -5.50 -6.65 0.86
N PHE A 5 -4.27 -7.16 0.77
CA PHE A 5 -4.02 -8.53 0.33
C PHE A 5 -2.57 -8.91 0.66
N LYS A 6 -2.22 -10.15 0.35
CA LYS A 6 -0.88 -10.67 0.57
C LYS A 6 -0.26 -11.08 -0.76
N ILE A 7 1.01 -10.74 -0.95
CA ILE A 7 1.78 -11.14 -2.13
C ILE A 7 2.96 -11.95 -1.64
N GLY A 8 2.91 -13.28 -1.82
CA GLY A 8 3.93 -14.16 -1.26
C GLY A 8 4.01 -14.00 0.24
N SER A 9 5.17 -13.65 0.76
CA SER A 9 5.36 -13.40 2.19
C SER A 9 5.16 -11.94 2.58
N TYR A 10 4.76 -11.08 1.64
CA TYR A 10 4.60 -9.65 1.89
C TYR A 10 3.13 -9.30 2.08
N TRP A 11 2.85 -8.56 3.16
CA TRP A 11 1.52 -8.01 3.42
C TRP A 11 1.40 -6.64 2.80
N VAL A 12 0.27 -6.37 2.14
CA VAL A 12 -0.11 -5.05 1.66
C VAL A 12 -1.25 -4.58 2.55
N TYR A 13 -1.08 -3.43 3.20
CA TYR A 13 -2.02 -3.01 4.24
C TYR A 13 -2.10 -1.49 4.34
N PHE A 14 -3.16 -1.01 5.02
CA PHE A 14 -3.30 0.39 5.39
C PHE A 14 -2.88 0.55 6.86
N TRP A 15 -2.29 1.69 7.19
CA TRP A 15 -2.01 2.03 8.57
C TRP A 15 -3.13 2.96 9.07
N ALA A 16 -3.84 2.57 10.15
CA ALA A 16 -5.10 3.18 10.54
C ALA A 16 -5.03 4.66 10.89
N ASN A 17 -3.89 5.11 11.41
CA ASN A 17 -3.76 6.48 11.91
C ASN A 17 -3.17 7.46 10.90
N GLU A 18 -2.93 7.03 9.66
CA GLU A 18 -2.22 7.86 8.70
C GLU A 18 -3.12 8.82 7.93
N ASN A 19 -4.41 8.87 8.28
CA ASN A 19 -5.33 9.75 7.60
C ASN A 19 -5.67 10.99 8.44
N GLU A 20 -4.70 11.44 9.25
CA GLU A 20 -4.85 12.65 10.06
C GLU A 20 -3.55 13.48 9.99
N PRO A 21 -3.48 14.48 9.11
CA PRO A 21 -4.51 14.90 8.17
C PRO A 21 -4.73 13.90 7.04
N LEU A 22 -5.82 14.10 6.31
CA LEU A 22 -6.15 13.23 5.18
C LEU A 22 -5.02 13.18 4.18
N GLU A 23 -4.51 11.99 3.90
CA GLU A 23 -3.44 11.78 2.94
C GLU A 23 -3.99 11.16 1.66
N PRO A 24 -3.26 11.31 0.53
CA PRO A 24 -3.61 10.55 -0.68
C PRO A 24 -3.56 9.05 -0.43
N ILE A 25 -4.27 8.31 -1.27
CA ILE A 25 -4.34 6.85 -1.16
C ILE A 25 -2.93 6.25 -1.21
N HIS A 26 -2.63 5.40 -0.25
CA HIS A 26 -1.33 4.72 -0.21
C HIS A 26 -1.46 3.40 0.54
N VAL A 27 -0.48 2.53 0.33
CA VAL A 27 -0.37 1.27 1.06
C VAL A 27 1.03 1.17 1.66
N HIS A 28 1.13 0.34 2.70
CA HIS A 28 2.41 -0.12 3.23
C HIS A 28 2.61 -1.56 2.84
N VAL A 29 3.87 -1.95 2.67
CA VAL A 29 4.24 -3.32 2.33
C VAL A 29 5.33 -3.77 3.28
N ALA A 30 5.10 -4.88 3.95
CA ALA A 30 6.06 -5.45 4.89
C ALA A 30 5.97 -6.96 4.94
N GLN A 31 7.09 -7.59 5.21
CA GLN A 31 7.18 -8.99 5.59
C GLN A 31 7.09 -9.05 7.11
N GLY A 32 6.27 -9.92 7.64
CA GLY A 32 6.14 -10.04 9.10
C GLY A 32 5.26 -8.95 9.69
N ALA A 33 5.63 -8.43 10.86
CA ALA A 33 4.80 -7.52 11.63
C ALA A 33 4.59 -6.18 10.91
N PRO A 34 3.34 -5.68 10.84
CA PRO A 34 3.07 -4.38 10.25
C PRO A 34 3.73 -3.25 11.03
N SER A 35 4.10 -2.19 10.32
CA SER A 35 4.74 -1.02 10.91
C SER A 35 4.33 0.23 10.13
N ALA A 36 4.21 1.35 10.82
CA ALA A 36 3.96 2.64 10.20
C ALA A 36 5.15 3.10 9.36
N ASN A 37 6.33 2.53 9.59
CA ASN A 37 7.55 2.91 8.87
C ASN A 37 7.91 1.96 7.73
N ALA A 38 7.03 1.01 7.42
CA ALA A 38 7.29 0.08 6.32
C ALA A 38 7.25 0.79 4.97
N THR A 39 7.72 0.09 3.94
CA THR A 39 7.68 0.59 2.57
C THR A 39 6.33 1.19 2.24
N LYS A 40 6.33 2.39 1.67
CA LYS A 40 5.12 3.16 1.39
C LYS A 40 5.00 3.41 -0.11
N ILE A 41 3.84 3.12 -0.66
CA ILE A 41 3.56 3.24 -2.08
C ILE A 41 2.30 4.07 -2.27
N TRP A 42 2.41 5.19 -2.99
CA TRP A 42 1.27 6.03 -3.34
C TRP A 42 0.51 5.40 -4.49
N ILE A 43 -0.82 5.55 -4.48
CA ILE A 43 -1.68 5.04 -5.54
C ILE A 43 -2.56 6.17 -6.04
N THR A 44 -2.49 6.45 -7.35
CA THR A 44 -3.31 7.47 -7.97
C THR A 44 -4.68 6.89 -8.33
N ARG A 45 -5.65 7.77 -8.55
CA ARG A 45 -6.98 7.34 -9.02
C ARG A 45 -6.91 6.75 -10.42
N ALA A 46 -5.89 7.09 -11.19
CA ALA A 46 -5.65 6.49 -12.51
C ALA A 46 -5.07 5.08 -12.43
N GLY A 47 -4.77 4.59 -11.22
CA GLY A 47 -4.26 3.24 -11.02
C GLY A 47 -2.76 3.11 -11.14
N LYS A 48 -2.03 4.21 -11.06
CA LYS A 48 -0.56 4.18 -11.08
C LYS A 48 0.01 4.15 -9.68
N CYS A 49 1.18 3.53 -9.54
CA CYS A 49 1.89 3.44 -8.27
C CYS A 49 3.16 4.26 -8.29
N TYR A 50 3.45 4.92 -7.17
CA TYR A 50 4.69 5.67 -7.00
C TYR A 50 5.29 5.32 -5.65
N LEU A 51 6.58 4.99 -5.64
CA LEU A 51 7.28 4.63 -4.42
C LEU A 51 7.59 5.90 -3.62
N SER A 52 7.11 5.93 -2.37
CA SER A 52 7.45 7.00 -1.44
C SER A 52 8.77 6.70 -0.74
N ASN A 53 8.90 5.49 -0.21
CA ASN A 53 10.13 5.01 0.41
C ASN A 53 10.14 3.49 0.38
N ASN A 54 11.33 2.91 0.56
CA ASN A 54 11.49 1.46 0.66
C ASN A 54 12.15 1.12 2.00
N ASN A 55 11.55 1.57 3.08
CA ASN A 55 12.12 1.36 4.42
C ASN A 55 12.14 -0.11 4.83
N SER A 56 11.29 -0.93 4.25
CA SER A 56 11.30 -2.39 4.46
C SER A 56 12.46 -3.07 3.74
N GLN A 57 13.22 -2.33 2.93
CA GLN A 57 14.37 -2.85 2.18
C GLN A 57 14.00 -4.04 1.29
N ILE A 58 12.88 -3.94 0.61
CA ILE A 58 12.43 -4.98 -0.31
C ILE A 58 13.38 -4.99 -1.52
N PRO A 59 13.90 -6.16 -1.91
CA PRO A 59 14.78 -6.23 -3.08
C PRO A 59 14.13 -5.64 -4.32
N PRO A 60 14.87 -4.93 -5.17
CA PRO A 60 14.28 -4.19 -6.31
C PRO A 60 13.42 -5.04 -7.23
N ARG A 61 13.81 -6.26 -7.53
CA ARG A 61 13.01 -7.14 -8.39
C ARG A 61 11.67 -7.47 -7.76
N ILE A 62 11.68 -7.80 -6.47
CA ILE A 62 10.47 -8.14 -5.74
C ILE A 62 9.59 -6.90 -5.61
N LEU A 63 10.17 -5.76 -5.32
CA LEU A 63 9.43 -4.50 -5.20
C LEU A 63 8.73 -4.14 -6.52
N ARG A 64 9.41 -4.29 -7.66
CA ARG A 64 8.78 -4.04 -8.96
C ARG A 64 7.60 -4.96 -9.21
N ASN A 65 7.75 -6.24 -8.84
CA ASN A 65 6.66 -7.21 -8.95
C ASN A 65 5.47 -6.82 -8.10
N ILE A 66 5.73 -6.43 -6.84
CA ILE A 66 4.68 -6.02 -5.91
C ILE A 66 3.96 -4.80 -6.47
N MET A 67 4.68 -3.80 -6.94
CA MET A 67 4.08 -2.59 -7.49
C MET A 67 3.25 -2.89 -8.74
N ALA A 68 3.72 -3.81 -9.60
CA ALA A 68 2.96 -4.21 -10.78
C ALA A 68 1.63 -4.88 -10.39
N ILE A 69 1.65 -5.72 -9.37
CA ILE A 69 0.44 -6.39 -8.88
C ILE A 69 -0.52 -5.37 -8.26
N ILE A 70 0.01 -4.41 -7.48
CA ILE A 70 -0.80 -3.36 -6.89
C ILE A 70 -1.47 -2.51 -7.99
N GLU A 71 -0.74 -2.17 -9.05
CA GLU A 71 -1.32 -1.43 -10.17
C GLU A 71 -2.42 -2.24 -10.85
N ALA A 72 -2.18 -3.52 -11.09
CA ALA A 72 -3.18 -4.39 -11.72
C ALA A 72 -4.44 -4.52 -10.87
N ARG A 73 -4.32 -4.38 -9.55
CA ARG A 73 -5.43 -4.50 -8.61
C ARG A 73 -5.79 -3.15 -7.96
N SER A 74 -5.44 -2.06 -8.61
CA SER A 74 -5.61 -0.71 -8.04
C SER A 74 -7.07 -0.39 -7.72
N ALA A 75 -8.01 -0.84 -8.54
CA ALA A 75 -9.44 -0.62 -8.28
C ALA A 75 -9.85 -1.24 -6.94
N GLU A 76 -9.35 -2.42 -6.63
CA GLU A 76 -9.61 -3.09 -5.36
C GLU A 76 -9.02 -2.31 -4.19
N VAL A 77 -7.80 -1.80 -4.36
CA VAL A 77 -7.13 -1.01 -3.33
C VAL A 77 -7.91 0.28 -3.06
N VAL A 78 -8.30 0.98 -4.11
CA VAL A 78 -9.06 2.22 -3.99
C VAL A 78 -10.40 1.97 -3.30
N ALA A 79 -11.10 0.90 -3.69
CA ALA A 79 -12.38 0.55 -3.07
C ALA A 79 -12.23 0.25 -1.58
N LYS A 80 -11.19 -0.49 -1.21
CA LYS A 80 -10.94 -0.81 0.21
C LYS A 80 -10.54 0.42 1.00
N TRP A 81 -9.73 1.31 0.41
CA TRP A 81 -9.38 2.57 1.06
C TRP A 81 -10.62 3.41 1.33
N THR A 82 -11.48 3.58 0.34
CA THR A 82 -12.70 4.35 0.48
C THR A 82 -13.62 3.75 1.53
N SER A 83 -13.74 2.44 1.55
CA SER A 83 -14.55 1.73 2.54
C SER A 83 -14.02 1.94 3.96
N PHE A 84 -12.71 2.00 4.13
CA PHE A 84 -12.09 2.08 5.45
C PHE A 84 -11.96 3.51 5.96
N PHE A 85 -11.52 4.44 5.11
CA PHE A 85 -11.25 5.83 5.50
C PHE A 85 -12.35 6.80 5.10
N GLY A 86 -13.33 6.36 4.32
CA GLY A 86 -14.27 7.24 3.67
C GLY A 86 -13.65 7.79 2.39
N GLU A 87 -14.14 8.93 1.91
CA GLU A 87 -13.64 9.53 0.68
C GLU A 87 -12.20 10.01 0.84
N ALA A 88 -11.39 9.76 -0.16
CA ALA A 88 -10.00 10.23 -0.20
C ALA A 88 -9.92 11.57 -0.91
#